data_9595d5c8c6a57a252b201202a16568e9
#
_entry.id   9595d5c8c6a57a252b201202a16568e9
#
_cell.length_a   1.000
_cell.length_b   1.000
_cell.length_c   1.000
_cell.angle_alpha   90.00
_cell.angle_beta   90.00
_cell.angle_gamma   90.00
#
_symmetry.space_group_name_H-M   'P 1'
#
loop_
_entity.id
_entity.type
_entity.pdbx_description
1 polymer ?
#
loop_
_entity_poly.entity_id
_entity_poly.type
_entity_poly.pdbx_seq_one_letter_code
_entity_poly.pdbx_strand_id
1 'polypeptide(L)'
;MASNEYYNDALAKASVRDLSGAIESLKTSLKFNKLNIDARNLLGLIYFEMGEVVEALTEWVISKNYQPAENAASRYLDEIQNNRSRLETINQTIKKYNQALLYCRQDSRDLAIIQLKKVLSLNPKLVSGHQLLALLYIQEGKYDLAKKSLRNAGKIDANNTITLRYLKEVNAGLKENTPGKKQKEEQISYQSGNETIIQPIS
;
A
#
# COMPACT_ATOMS: atom_id res chain seq x y z
N MET A 1 -4.10 8.03 -31.08
CA MET A 1 -3.55 6.66 -31.07
C MET A 1 -2.86 6.36 -29.73
N ALA A 2 -1.72 6.96 -29.37
CA ALA A 2 -0.97 6.63 -28.16
C ALA A 2 -1.78 6.65 -26.85
N SER A 3 -2.65 7.64 -26.61
CA SER A 3 -3.49 7.68 -25.39
C SER A 3 -4.35 6.42 -25.22
N ASN A 4 -4.94 5.93 -26.30
CA ASN A 4 -5.80 4.73 -26.26
C ASN A 4 -4.99 3.44 -26.07
N GLU A 5 -3.77 3.38 -26.58
CA GLU A 5 -2.86 2.23 -26.34
C GLU A 5 -2.54 2.09 -24.86
N TYR A 6 -2.18 3.19 -24.18
CA TYR A 6 -1.95 3.20 -22.74
C TYR A 6 -3.22 2.93 -21.92
N TYR A 7 -4.38 3.38 -22.39
CA TYR A 7 -5.66 3.03 -21.77
C TYR A 7 -5.93 1.53 -21.84
N ASN A 8 -5.71 0.90 -23.00
CA ASN A 8 -5.89 -0.55 -23.17
C ASN A 8 -4.87 -1.34 -22.36
N ASP A 9 -3.62 -0.89 -22.27
CA ASP A 9 -2.60 -1.48 -21.40
C ASP A 9 -3.03 -1.43 -19.92
N ALA A 10 -3.61 -0.31 -19.50
CA ALA A 10 -4.15 -0.18 -18.14
C ALA A 10 -5.29 -1.15 -17.86
N LEU A 11 -6.21 -1.35 -18.81
CA LEU A 11 -7.27 -2.35 -18.68
C LEU A 11 -6.71 -3.78 -18.52
N ALA A 12 -5.70 -4.12 -19.32
CA ALA A 12 -5.03 -5.42 -19.22
C ALA A 12 -4.36 -5.61 -17.85
N LYS A 13 -3.64 -4.61 -17.34
CA LYS A 13 -3.01 -4.63 -16.00
C LYS A 13 -4.04 -4.73 -14.89
N ALA A 14 -5.12 -3.94 -14.95
CA ALA A 14 -6.19 -3.97 -13.97
C ALA A 14 -6.88 -5.34 -13.90
N SER A 15 -7.03 -6.05 -15.03
CA SER A 15 -7.65 -7.38 -15.10
C SER A 15 -6.88 -8.45 -14.31
N VAL A 16 -5.56 -8.29 -14.17
CA VAL A 16 -4.68 -9.16 -13.37
C VAL A 16 -4.33 -8.56 -12.00
N ARG A 17 -5.08 -7.54 -11.57
CA ARG A 17 -4.90 -6.81 -10.29
C ARG A 17 -3.54 -6.12 -10.14
N ASP A 18 -2.88 -5.80 -11.23
CA ASP A 18 -1.73 -4.88 -11.26
C ASP A 18 -2.25 -3.43 -11.28
N LEU A 19 -2.82 -3.00 -10.15
CA LEU A 19 -3.52 -1.72 -10.07
C LEU A 19 -2.55 -0.54 -10.12
N SER A 20 -1.40 -0.63 -9.46
CA SER A 20 -0.35 0.40 -9.55
C SER A 20 0.21 0.52 -10.96
N GLY A 21 0.46 -0.59 -11.65
CA GLY A 21 0.88 -0.57 -13.05
C GLY A 21 -0.19 0.02 -13.99
N ALA A 22 -1.47 -0.26 -13.73
CA ALA A 22 -2.58 0.35 -14.46
C ALA A 22 -2.66 1.87 -14.23
N ILE A 23 -2.44 2.36 -13.00
CA ILE A 23 -2.37 3.79 -12.68
C ILE A 23 -1.26 4.49 -13.49
N GLU A 24 -0.08 3.89 -13.60
CA GLU A 24 1.03 4.45 -14.38
C GLU A 24 0.67 4.56 -15.86
N SER A 25 0.03 3.53 -16.41
CA SER A 25 -0.43 3.53 -17.81
C SER A 25 -1.51 4.59 -18.05
N LEU A 26 -2.49 4.73 -17.14
CA LEU A 26 -3.53 5.77 -17.24
C LEU A 26 -2.97 7.17 -17.12
N LYS A 27 -2.04 7.41 -16.20
CA LYS A 27 -1.34 8.69 -16.09
C LYS A 27 -0.58 9.01 -17.38
N THR A 28 0.02 8.02 -18.02
CA THR A 28 0.68 8.19 -19.31
C THR A 28 -0.32 8.47 -20.42
N SER A 29 -1.45 7.74 -20.47
CA SER A 29 -2.56 8.03 -21.38
C SER A 29 -3.01 9.49 -21.29
N LEU A 30 -3.18 10.00 -20.05
CA LEU A 30 -3.61 11.37 -19.78
C LEU A 30 -2.53 12.44 -20.08
N LYS A 31 -1.24 12.07 -20.11
CA LYS A 31 -0.17 12.95 -20.62
C LYS A 31 -0.31 13.18 -22.13
N PHE A 32 -0.67 12.14 -22.90
CA PHE A 32 -0.91 12.25 -24.34
C PHE A 32 -2.23 12.93 -24.67
N ASN A 33 -3.29 12.68 -23.89
CA ASN A 33 -4.59 13.30 -24.06
C ASN A 33 -5.26 13.56 -22.71
N LYS A 34 -5.17 14.79 -22.22
CA LYS A 34 -5.78 15.23 -20.95
C LYS A 34 -7.31 15.13 -20.94
N LEU A 35 -7.92 15.13 -22.13
CA LEU A 35 -9.37 15.04 -22.32
C LEU A 35 -9.85 13.59 -22.54
N ASN A 36 -9.01 12.59 -22.33
CA ASN A 36 -9.44 11.20 -22.35
C ASN A 36 -10.27 10.91 -21.10
N ILE A 37 -11.59 11.07 -21.22
CA ILE A 37 -12.57 10.93 -20.14
C ILE A 37 -12.58 9.50 -19.62
N ASP A 38 -12.52 8.50 -20.51
CA ASP A 38 -12.53 7.09 -20.15
C ASP A 38 -11.30 6.73 -19.31
N ALA A 39 -10.11 7.20 -19.71
CA ALA A 39 -8.88 6.99 -18.95
C ALA A 39 -8.97 7.63 -17.55
N ARG A 40 -9.54 8.81 -17.45
CA ARG A 40 -9.72 9.51 -16.17
C ARG A 40 -10.74 8.80 -15.27
N ASN A 41 -11.86 8.37 -15.82
CA ASN A 41 -12.88 7.63 -15.09
C ASN A 41 -12.34 6.30 -14.58
N LEU A 42 -11.59 5.58 -15.40
CA LEU A 42 -10.94 4.33 -15.02
C LEU A 42 -9.87 4.57 -13.94
N LEU A 43 -9.08 5.63 -14.03
CA LEU A 43 -8.11 6.01 -13.00
C LEU A 43 -8.79 6.22 -11.65
N GLY A 44 -9.91 6.93 -11.62
CA GLY A 44 -10.71 7.10 -10.41
C GLY A 44 -11.24 5.78 -9.85
N LEU A 45 -11.72 4.86 -10.71
CA LEU A 45 -12.17 3.53 -10.29
C LEU A 45 -11.04 2.71 -9.68
N ILE A 46 -9.85 2.74 -10.26
CA ILE A 46 -8.69 2.00 -9.73
C ILE A 46 -8.26 2.56 -8.38
N TYR A 47 -8.19 3.87 -8.23
CA TYR A 47 -7.94 4.47 -6.91
C TYR A 47 -8.99 4.05 -5.88
N PHE A 48 -10.26 4.02 -6.28
CA PHE A 48 -11.34 3.60 -5.41
C PHE A 48 -11.22 2.13 -4.97
N GLU A 49 -10.83 1.25 -5.90
CA GLU A 49 -10.56 -0.17 -5.60
C GLU A 49 -9.35 -0.36 -4.66
N MET A 50 -8.39 0.54 -4.68
CA MET A 50 -7.25 0.56 -3.76
C MET A 50 -7.57 1.25 -2.42
N GLY A 51 -8.80 1.73 -2.23
CA GLY A 51 -9.21 2.48 -1.03
C GLY A 51 -8.73 3.92 -0.98
N GLU A 52 -8.08 4.42 -2.03
CA GLU A 52 -7.57 5.79 -2.16
C GLU A 52 -8.70 6.71 -2.63
N VAL A 53 -9.67 6.94 -1.72
CA VAL A 53 -10.95 7.60 -2.07
C VAL A 53 -10.77 9.06 -2.45
N VAL A 54 -9.81 9.77 -1.86
CA VAL A 54 -9.55 11.19 -2.17
C VAL A 54 -9.07 11.33 -3.61
N GLU A 55 -8.15 10.48 -4.03
CA GLU A 55 -7.63 10.42 -5.40
C GLU A 55 -8.73 10.05 -6.39
N ALA A 56 -9.58 9.07 -6.04
CA ALA A 56 -10.72 8.67 -6.85
C ALA A 56 -11.69 9.82 -7.08
N LEU A 57 -12.11 10.51 -6.01
CA LEU A 57 -13.01 11.67 -6.09
C LEU A 57 -12.39 12.80 -6.90
N THR A 58 -11.09 13.05 -6.75
CA THR A 58 -10.35 14.07 -7.50
C THR A 58 -10.44 13.81 -9.01
N GLU A 59 -10.15 12.58 -9.44
CA GLU A 59 -10.20 12.23 -10.86
C GLU A 59 -11.62 12.32 -11.42
N TRP A 60 -12.64 11.88 -10.69
CA TRP A 60 -14.02 11.97 -11.13
C TRP A 60 -14.55 13.41 -11.17
N VAL A 61 -14.17 14.28 -10.23
CA VAL A 61 -14.51 15.71 -10.29
C VAL A 61 -13.87 16.37 -11.51
N ILE A 62 -12.60 16.10 -11.77
CA ILE A 62 -11.92 16.62 -12.96
C ILE A 62 -12.59 16.09 -14.23
N SER A 63 -12.94 14.80 -14.27
CA SER A 63 -13.65 14.20 -15.42
C SER A 63 -14.98 14.90 -15.70
N LYS A 64 -15.79 15.12 -14.63
CA LYS A 64 -17.08 15.80 -14.73
C LYS A 64 -16.93 17.25 -15.20
N ASN A 65 -15.85 17.95 -14.82
CA ASN A 65 -15.58 19.31 -15.28
C ASN A 65 -15.24 19.35 -16.77
N TYR A 66 -14.56 18.35 -17.31
CA TYR A 66 -14.28 18.28 -18.76
C TYR A 66 -15.48 17.82 -19.57
N GLN A 67 -16.29 16.92 -19.05
CA GLN A 67 -17.50 16.42 -19.69
C GLN A 67 -18.64 16.37 -18.66
N PRO A 68 -19.46 17.43 -18.55
CA PRO A 68 -20.55 17.52 -17.57
C PRO A 68 -21.72 16.57 -17.84
N ALA A 69 -22.02 16.26 -19.12
CA ALA A 69 -23.11 15.41 -19.54
C ALA A 69 -22.60 14.03 -19.97
N GLU A 70 -23.45 13.01 -19.82
CA GLU A 70 -23.18 11.62 -20.26
C GLU A 70 -21.85 11.05 -19.74
N ASN A 71 -21.50 11.38 -18.50
CA ASN A 71 -20.24 11.00 -17.89
C ASN A 71 -20.45 10.02 -16.73
N ALA A 72 -19.80 8.86 -16.80
CA ALA A 72 -19.86 7.83 -15.76
C ALA A 72 -19.40 8.35 -14.38
N ALA A 73 -18.48 9.32 -14.34
CA ALA A 73 -18.03 9.94 -13.09
C ALA A 73 -19.17 10.59 -12.31
N SER A 74 -20.18 11.16 -12.99
CA SER A 74 -21.35 11.75 -12.31
C SER A 74 -22.06 10.71 -11.45
N ARG A 75 -22.29 9.51 -12.00
CA ARG A 75 -22.95 8.41 -11.26
C ARG A 75 -22.13 7.97 -10.03
N TYR A 76 -20.81 7.87 -10.15
CA TYR A 76 -19.95 7.50 -9.01
C TYR A 76 -19.95 8.57 -7.91
N LEU A 77 -19.89 9.84 -8.30
CA LEU A 77 -19.96 10.96 -7.37
C LEU A 77 -21.32 11.01 -6.66
N ASP A 78 -22.43 10.88 -7.39
CA ASP A 78 -23.79 10.89 -6.87
C ASP A 78 -24.02 9.72 -5.89
N GLU A 79 -23.52 8.52 -6.20
CA GLU A 79 -23.61 7.34 -5.31
C GLU A 79 -22.93 7.59 -3.95
N ILE A 80 -21.79 8.27 -3.96
CA ILE A 80 -21.08 8.62 -2.73
C ILE A 80 -21.78 9.77 -2.00
N GLN A 81 -22.16 10.84 -2.71
CA GLN A 81 -22.75 12.04 -2.13
C GLN A 81 -24.12 11.78 -1.52
N ASN A 82 -24.94 10.94 -2.14
CA ASN A 82 -26.28 10.61 -1.66
C ASN A 82 -26.29 9.58 -0.52
N ASN A 83 -25.13 8.99 -0.18
CA ASN A 83 -25.01 8.05 0.92
C ASN A 83 -24.31 8.69 2.12
N ARG A 84 -25.12 9.26 3.05
CA ARG A 84 -24.63 9.95 4.25
C ARG A 84 -23.71 9.08 5.10
N SER A 85 -24.05 7.80 5.30
CA SER A 85 -23.22 6.87 6.08
C SER A 85 -21.86 6.63 5.43
N ARG A 86 -21.83 6.51 4.11
CA ARG A 86 -20.60 6.34 3.34
C ARG A 86 -19.70 7.58 3.42
N LEU A 87 -20.29 8.77 3.26
CA LEU A 87 -19.56 10.04 3.44
C LEU A 87 -18.94 10.16 4.82
N GLU A 88 -19.70 9.83 5.86
CA GLU A 88 -19.22 9.86 7.24
C GLU A 88 -18.04 8.89 7.43
N THR A 89 -18.15 7.67 6.91
CA THR A 89 -17.08 6.67 6.96
C THR A 89 -15.82 7.16 6.24
N ILE A 90 -15.96 7.75 5.06
CA ILE A 90 -14.84 8.34 4.30
C ILE A 90 -14.17 9.44 5.11
N ASN A 91 -14.94 10.39 5.65
CA ASN A 91 -14.41 11.50 6.44
C ASN A 91 -13.69 11.02 7.71
N GLN A 92 -14.24 10.03 8.41
CA GLN A 92 -13.58 9.42 9.56
C GLN A 92 -12.29 8.70 9.18
N THR A 93 -12.27 8.00 8.05
CA THR A 93 -11.08 7.33 7.53
C THR A 93 -9.97 8.32 7.26
N ILE A 94 -10.26 9.40 6.53
CA ILE A 94 -9.29 10.47 6.20
C ILE A 94 -8.76 11.11 7.49
N LYS A 95 -9.65 11.49 8.41
CA LYS A 95 -9.26 12.12 9.69
C LYS A 95 -8.31 11.22 10.50
N LYS A 96 -8.64 9.93 10.61
CA LYS A 96 -7.83 8.97 11.36
C LYS A 96 -6.50 8.67 10.67
N TYR A 97 -6.47 8.60 9.34
CA TYR A 97 -5.25 8.41 8.58
C TYR A 97 -4.29 9.60 8.73
N ASN A 98 -4.80 10.82 8.61
CA ASN A 98 -4.02 12.03 8.86
C ASN A 98 -3.48 12.10 10.31
N GLN A 99 -4.28 11.66 11.28
CA GLN A 99 -3.84 11.55 12.67
C GLN A 99 -2.72 10.51 12.85
N ALA A 100 -2.81 9.37 12.14
CA ALA A 100 -1.75 8.36 12.14
C ALA A 100 -0.44 8.92 11.57
N LEU A 101 -0.51 9.66 10.45
CA LEU A 101 0.65 10.33 9.86
C LEU A 101 1.28 11.34 10.82
N LEU A 102 0.46 12.10 11.56
CA LEU A 102 0.95 13.03 12.58
C LEU A 102 1.71 12.29 13.68
N TYR A 103 1.16 11.18 14.19
CA TYR A 103 1.83 10.36 15.19
C TYR A 103 3.14 9.76 14.66
N CYS A 104 3.21 9.35 13.38
CA CYS A 104 4.46 8.91 12.77
C CYS A 104 5.53 10.02 12.78
N ARG A 105 5.15 11.27 12.47
CA ARG A 105 6.06 12.42 12.52
C ARG A 105 6.57 12.75 13.93
N GLN A 106 5.77 12.43 14.96
CA GLN A 106 6.09 12.60 16.37
C GLN A 106 6.81 11.39 16.99
N ASP A 107 7.18 10.40 16.19
CA ASP A 107 7.73 9.10 16.62
C ASP A 107 6.84 8.34 17.64
N SER A 108 5.57 8.67 17.70
CA SER A 108 4.56 8.04 18.56
C SER A 108 3.97 6.79 17.87
N ARG A 109 4.81 5.77 17.68
CA ARG A 109 4.50 4.58 16.84
C ARG A 109 3.29 3.81 17.32
N ASP A 110 3.16 3.57 18.61
CA ASP A 110 2.02 2.85 19.18
C ASP A 110 0.69 3.54 18.85
N LEU A 111 0.64 4.88 18.99
CA LEU A 111 -0.54 5.67 18.66
C LEU A 111 -0.83 5.65 17.16
N ALA A 112 0.20 5.68 16.31
CA ALA A 112 0.07 5.55 14.87
C ALA A 112 -0.52 4.18 14.50
N ILE A 113 -0.02 3.09 15.08
CA ILE A 113 -0.51 1.72 14.88
C ILE A 113 -1.99 1.60 15.29
N ILE A 114 -2.37 2.16 16.44
CA ILE A 114 -3.76 2.15 16.91
C ILE A 114 -4.67 2.87 15.92
N GLN A 115 -4.28 4.05 15.42
CA GLN A 115 -5.08 4.78 14.44
C GLN A 115 -5.16 4.04 13.10
N LEU A 116 -4.06 3.47 12.60
CA LEU A 116 -4.07 2.70 11.36
C LEU A 116 -4.95 1.46 11.43
N LYS A 117 -4.99 0.76 12.56
CA LYS A 117 -5.93 -0.34 12.76
C LYS A 117 -7.40 0.14 12.67
N LYS A 118 -7.71 1.32 13.23
CA LYS A 118 -9.04 1.93 13.10
C LYS A 118 -9.33 2.35 11.66
N VAL A 119 -8.36 2.91 10.94
CA VAL A 119 -8.47 3.23 9.52
C VAL A 119 -8.81 1.99 8.71
N LEU A 120 -8.05 0.90 8.90
CA LEU A 120 -8.23 -0.35 8.14
C LEU A 120 -9.50 -1.12 8.54
N SER A 121 -10.09 -0.85 9.71
CA SER A 121 -11.44 -1.36 10.03
C SER A 121 -12.55 -0.61 9.30
N LEU A 122 -12.35 0.68 8.98
CA LEU A 122 -13.29 1.50 8.21
C LEU A 122 -13.10 1.34 6.70
N ASN A 123 -11.85 1.22 6.26
CA ASN A 123 -11.46 1.04 4.86
C ASN A 123 -10.42 -0.07 4.72
N PRO A 124 -10.85 -1.34 4.66
CA PRO A 124 -9.94 -2.49 4.58
C PRO A 124 -9.20 -2.60 3.24
N LYS A 125 -9.63 -1.83 2.21
CA LYS A 125 -8.97 -1.77 0.90
C LYS A 125 -7.82 -0.76 0.82
N LEU A 126 -7.59 0.07 1.85
CA LEU A 126 -6.58 1.12 1.80
C LEU A 126 -5.16 0.53 1.74
N VAL A 127 -4.62 0.45 0.53
CA VAL A 127 -3.28 -0.12 0.26
C VAL A 127 -2.20 0.66 1.01
N SER A 128 -2.21 1.99 0.93
CA SER A 128 -1.26 2.85 1.66
C SER A 128 -1.33 2.67 3.17
N GLY A 129 -2.52 2.43 3.72
CA GLY A 129 -2.73 2.13 5.14
C GLY A 129 -2.10 0.80 5.57
N HIS A 130 -2.23 -0.25 4.77
CA HIS A 130 -1.58 -1.53 5.02
C HIS A 130 -0.06 -1.43 4.93
N GLN A 131 0.47 -0.69 3.95
CA GLN A 131 1.91 -0.48 3.77
C GLN A 131 2.50 0.30 4.95
N LEU A 132 1.86 1.38 5.38
CA LEU A 132 2.32 2.18 6.51
C LEU A 132 2.28 1.38 7.82
N LEU A 133 1.22 0.61 8.05
CA LEU A 133 1.12 -0.28 9.21
C LEU A 133 2.23 -1.34 9.21
N ALA A 134 2.53 -1.92 8.05
CA ALA A 134 3.61 -2.88 7.90
C ALA A 134 4.97 -2.26 8.18
N LEU A 135 5.23 -1.04 7.68
CA LEU A 135 6.48 -0.32 7.93
C LEU A 135 6.70 -0.09 9.43
N LEU A 136 5.68 0.33 10.17
CA LEU A 136 5.76 0.50 11.62
C LEU A 136 6.05 -0.83 12.34
N TYR A 137 5.43 -1.93 11.90
CA TYR A 137 5.74 -3.25 12.44
C TYR A 137 7.16 -3.73 12.12
N ILE A 138 7.70 -3.41 10.94
CA ILE A 138 9.11 -3.70 10.60
C ILE A 138 10.05 -2.97 11.55
N GLN A 139 9.79 -1.69 11.81
CA GLN A 139 10.58 -0.88 12.74
C GLN A 139 10.55 -1.39 14.18
N GLU A 140 9.49 -2.09 14.57
CA GLU A 140 9.35 -2.75 15.89
C GLU A 140 9.86 -4.20 15.89
N GLY A 141 10.40 -4.71 14.79
CA GLY A 141 10.81 -6.12 14.66
C GLY A 141 9.65 -7.13 14.63
N LYS A 142 8.41 -6.66 14.51
CA LYS A 142 7.19 -7.48 14.47
C LYS A 142 6.90 -7.99 13.07
N TYR A 143 7.82 -8.77 12.51
CA TYR A 143 7.82 -9.17 11.09
C TYR A 143 6.59 -9.98 10.67
N ASP A 144 6.03 -10.83 11.54
CA ASP A 144 4.82 -11.60 11.22
C ASP A 144 3.59 -10.70 11.02
N LEU A 145 3.44 -9.66 11.86
CA LEU A 145 2.37 -8.67 11.72
C LEU A 145 2.56 -7.81 10.46
N ALA A 146 3.81 -7.42 10.18
CA ALA A 146 4.16 -6.72 8.95
C ALA A 146 3.80 -7.55 7.72
N LYS A 147 4.18 -8.84 7.70
CA LYS A 147 3.88 -9.77 6.62
C LYS A 147 2.37 -9.93 6.38
N LYS A 148 1.58 -10.00 7.46
CA LYS A 148 0.12 -10.07 7.37
C LYS A 148 -0.45 -8.81 6.69
N SER A 149 -0.01 -7.62 7.09
CA SER A 149 -0.45 -6.35 6.50
C SER A 149 -0.07 -6.24 5.02
N LEU A 150 1.17 -6.59 4.66
CA LEU A 150 1.63 -6.57 3.27
C LEU A 150 0.91 -7.59 2.39
N ARG A 151 0.58 -8.77 2.92
CA ARG A 151 -0.25 -9.74 2.19
C ARG A 151 -1.65 -9.20 1.90
N ASN A 152 -2.24 -8.43 2.82
CA ASN A 152 -3.53 -7.80 2.57
C ASN A 152 -3.41 -6.73 1.48
N ALA A 153 -2.36 -5.90 1.50
CA ALA A 153 -2.08 -4.96 0.40
C ALA A 153 -1.91 -5.68 -0.95
N GLY A 154 -1.13 -6.77 -0.99
CA GLY A 154 -0.88 -7.55 -2.20
C GLY A 154 -2.11 -8.28 -2.76
N LYS A 155 -3.13 -8.58 -1.94
CA LYS A 155 -4.42 -9.10 -2.43
C LYS A 155 -5.22 -8.03 -3.20
N ILE A 156 -5.00 -6.76 -2.90
CA ILE A 156 -5.67 -5.64 -3.54
C ILE A 156 -4.90 -5.24 -4.80
N ASP A 157 -3.58 -5.05 -4.68
CA ASP A 157 -2.67 -4.65 -5.74
C ASP A 157 -1.49 -5.63 -5.81
N ALA A 158 -1.55 -6.58 -6.74
CA ALA A 158 -0.67 -7.74 -6.77
C ALA A 158 0.79 -7.41 -7.09
N ASN A 159 1.04 -6.43 -7.95
CA ASN A 159 2.37 -6.07 -8.44
C ASN A 159 2.92 -4.77 -7.84
N ASN A 160 2.32 -4.29 -6.74
CA ASN A 160 2.77 -3.06 -6.09
C ASN A 160 4.25 -3.16 -5.65
N THR A 161 5.10 -2.35 -6.26
CA THR A 161 6.56 -2.37 -6.04
C THR A 161 6.95 -2.11 -4.59
N ILE A 162 6.23 -1.23 -3.89
CA ILE A 162 6.46 -0.92 -2.47
C ILE A 162 6.11 -2.13 -1.60
N THR A 163 4.94 -2.74 -1.85
CA THR A 163 4.49 -3.95 -1.14
C THR A 163 5.47 -5.10 -1.33
N LEU A 164 5.91 -5.35 -2.56
CA LEU A 164 6.86 -6.41 -2.89
C LEU A 164 8.23 -6.19 -2.25
N ARG A 165 8.72 -4.95 -2.25
CA ARG A 165 9.98 -4.57 -1.60
C ARG A 165 9.94 -4.86 -0.09
N TYR A 166 8.90 -4.41 0.60
CA TYR A 166 8.75 -4.66 2.03
C TYR A 166 8.53 -6.14 2.36
N LEU A 167 7.82 -6.90 1.50
CA LEU A 167 7.71 -8.35 1.67
C LEU A 167 9.06 -9.05 1.60
N LYS A 168 9.95 -8.62 0.71
CA LYS A 168 11.33 -9.14 0.61
C LYS A 168 12.11 -8.84 1.90
N GLU A 169 12.03 -7.63 2.42
CA GLU A 169 12.68 -7.21 3.66
C GLU A 169 12.17 -8.01 4.87
N VAL A 170 10.86 -8.13 5.02
CA VAL A 170 10.23 -8.92 6.09
C VAL A 170 10.64 -10.39 6.03
N ASN A 171 10.70 -10.99 4.84
CA ASN A 171 11.12 -12.38 4.69
C ASN A 171 12.61 -12.59 5.05
N ALA A 172 13.47 -11.61 4.83
CA ALA A 172 14.86 -11.63 5.28
C ALA A 172 14.93 -11.57 6.82
N GLY A 173 14.25 -10.60 7.45
CA GLY A 173 14.21 -10.46 8.90
C GLY A 173 13.64 -11.70 9.63
N LEU A 174 12.62 -12.35 9.05
CA LEU A 174 12.09 -13.62 9.61
C LEU A 174 13.12 -14.76 9.55
N LYS A 175 13.96 -14.81 8.51
CA LYS A 175 15.02 -15.83 8.40
C LYS A 175 16.12 -15.62 9.43
N GLU A 176 16.49 -14.38 9.70
CA GLU A 176 17.50 -14.04 10.71
C GLU A 176 17.04 -14.31 12.14
N ASN A 177 15.74 -14.13 12.41
CA ASN A 177 15.15 -14.36 13.73
C ASN A 177 14.70 -15.81 13.98
N THR A 178 14.97 -16.75 13.06
CA THR A 178 14.61 -18.17 13.26
C THR A 178 15.58 -18.81 14.26
N PRO A 179 15.12 -19.45 15.38
CA PRO A 179 15.94 -19.92 16.48
C PRO A 179 17.12 -20.84 16.10
N GLY A 180 17.00 -21.60 15.01
CA GLY A 180 18.05 -22.50 14.54
C GLY A 180 19.31 -21.82 13.97
N LYS A 181 19.25 -20.53 13.61
CA LYS A 181 20.43 -19.76 13.15
C LYS A 181 21.19 -19.15 14.34
N LYS A 182 20.49 -18.63 15.33
CA LYS A 182 21.12 -18.10 16.56
C LYS A 182 21.92 -19.18 17.30
N GLN A 183 21.37 -20.39 17.40
CA GLN A 183 22.10 -21.51 18.03
C GLN A 183 23.34 -21.95 17.24
N LYS A 184 23.33 -21.87 15.91
CA LYS A 184 24.52 -22.17 15.09
C LYS A 184 25.60 -21.08 15.20
N GLU A 185 25.22 -19.82 15.24
CA GLU A 185 26.18 -18.72 15.41
C GLU A 185 26.77 -18.69 16.82
N GLU A 186 25.99 -18.97 17.87
CA GLU A 186 26.50 -19.16 19.23
C GLU A 186 27.43 -20.38 19.33
N GLN A 187 27.09 -21.52 18.72
CA GLN A 187 27.96 -22.69 18.71
C GLN A 187 29.28 -22.46 17.94
N ILE A 188 29.26 -21.72 16.84
CA ILE A 188 30.46 -21.37 16.08
C ILE A 188 31.33 -20.40 16.89
N SER A 189 30.74 -19.44 17.62
CA SER A 189 31.51 -18.52 18.47
C SER A 189 32.12 -19.20 19.69
N TYR A 190 31.46 -20.20 20.25
CA TYR A 190 32.03 -21.05 21.34
C TYR A 190 33.16 -21.97 20.86
N GLN A 191 33.10 -22.48 19.65
CA GLN A 191 34.17 -23.30 19.06
C GLN A 191 35.40 -22.50 18.65
N SER A 192 35.22 -21.29 18.14
CA SER A 192 36.35 -20.40 17.79
C SER A 192 37.03 -19.74 19.01
N GLY A 193 36.36 -19.71 20.18
CA GLY A 193 36.93 -19.21 21.45
C GLY A 193 37.76 -20.24 22.22
N ASN A 194 37.68 -21.51 21.90
CA ASN A 194 38.37 -22.58 22.61
C ASN A 194 39.65 -23.10 21.94
N GLU A 195 40.06 -22.56 20.81
CA GLU A 195 41.30 -22.98 20.11
C GLU A 195 42.55 -22.17 20.46
N THR A 196 42.49 -21.33 21.47
CA THR A 196 43.68 -20.62 21.94
C THR A 196 43.94 -20.99 23.41
N ILE A 197 44.60 -22.03 23.68
CA ILE A 197 45.57 -22.28 24.79
C ILE A 197 45.93 -23.77 24.83
N ILE A 198 47.00 -24.20 24.20
CA ILE A 198 47.95 -25.19 24.72
C ILE A 198 49.30 -24.96 23.99
N GLN A 199 50.20 -24.21 24.63
CA GLN A 199 51.65 -24.39 24.35
C GLN A 199 52.22 -25.16 25.50
N PRO A 200 52.95 -26.27 25.26
CA PRO A 200 53.71 -26.93 26.31
C PRO A 200 55.01 -26.19 26.54
N ILE A 201 55.30 -25.90 27.80
CA ILE A 201 56.61 -25.42 28.27
C ILE A 201 57.50 -26.66 28.42
N SER A 202 58.62 -26.69 27.72
CA SER A 202 59.77 -27.53 27.99
C SER A 202 60.80 -26.76 28.75
#